data_90ef021edc9d2d14b881e8a6ce84eb5c
#
_entry.id   90ef021edc9d2d14b881e8a6ce84eb5c
#
_cell.length_a   1.000
_cell.length_b   1.000
_cell.length_c   1.000
_cell.angle_alpha   90.00
_cell.angle_beta   90.00
_cell.angle_gamma   90.00
#
_symmetry.space_group_name_H-M   'P 1'
#
loop_
_entity.id
_entity.type
_entity.pdbx_description
1 polymer ?
#
loop_
_entity_poly.entity_id
_entity_poly.type
_entity_poly.pdbx_seq_one_letter_code
_entity_poly.pdbx_strand_id
1 'polypeptide(L)'
;DSMPMAKAEAEIDRGIAADETAVYGQVRVTPATPFFRFPGFASNPALLNRMAERGIVVFGADVWASDWEPMGPDQELRLILSRIEKVGRGIVLFHDTKSQTAQMVPAFLRELKKRGYRIVHVVPAGGNAR
;
A
#
# COMPACT_ATOMS: atom_id res chain seq x y z
N ASP A 1 6.73 -24.02 3.30
CA ASP A 1 5.84 -24.53 2.24
C ASP A 1 5.18 -23.35 1.56
N SER A 2 5.40 -23.20 0.25
CA SER A 2 4.79 -22.15 -0.54
C SER A 2 3.30 -22.50 -0.78
N MET A 3 2.42 -21.52 -0.62
CA MET A 3 1.00 -21.67 -0.92
C MET A 3 0.79 -22.09 -2.38
N PRO A 4 -0.02 -23.12 -2.69
CA PRO A 4 -0.35 -23.48 -4.07
C PRO A 4 -0.93 -22.30 -4.85
N MET A 5 -0.57 -22.15 -6.12
CA MET A 5 -0.96 -21.03 -6.98
C MET A 5 -2.48 -20.81 -6.99
N ALA A 6 -3.26 -21.88 -7.20
CA ALA A 6 -4.73 -21.79 -7.20
C ALA A 6 -5.31 -21.27 -5.87
N LYS A 7 -4.68 -21.62 -4.74
CA LYS A 7 -5.09 -21.11 -3.43
C LYS A 7 -4.75 -19.62 -3.29
N ALA A 8 -3.56 -19.20 -3.75
CA ALA A 8 -3.17 -17.80 -3.72
C ALA A 8 -4.10 -16.93 -4.59
N GLU A 9 -4.45 -17.39 -5.78
CA GLU A 9 -5.43 -16.70 -6.64
C GLU A 9 -6.80 -16.57 -5.97
N ALA A 10 -7.29 -17.64 -5.36
CA ALA A 10 -8.57 -17.62 -4.65
C ALA A 10 -8.57 -16.66 -3.45
N GLU A 11 -7.46 -16.53 -2.73
CA GLU A 11 -7.33 -15.55 -1.64
C GLU A 11 -7.35 -14.11 -2.17
N ILE A 12 -6.63 -13.85 -3.27
CA ILE A 12 -6.63 -12.55 -3.95
C ILE A 12 -8.04 -12.19 -4.40
N ASP A 13 -8.74 -13.12 -5.05
CA ASP A 13 -10.10 -12.88 -5.55
C ASP A 13 -11.09 -12.60 -4.42
N ARG A 14 -10.99 -13.31 -3.30
CA ARG A 14 -11.82 -13.03 -2.12
C ARG A 14 -11.53 -11.65 -1.53
N GLY A 15 -10.27 -11.25 -1.45
CA GLY A 15 -9.89 -9.93 -0.97
C GLY A 15 -10.47 -8.82 -1.87
N ILE A 16 -10.27 -8.91 -3.17
CA ILE A 16 -10.82 -7.96 -4.14
C ILE A 16 -12.34 -7.90 -4.05
N ALA A 17 -13.01 -9.06 -3.99
CA ALA A 17 -14.46 -9.12 -3.88
C ALA A 17 -14.99 -8.47 -2.60
N ALA A 18 -14.30 -8.64 -1.49
CA ALA A 18 -14.64 -8.01 -0.22
C ALA A 18 -14.52 -6.49 -0.28
N ASP A 19 -13.43 -5.97 -0.85
CA ASP A 19 -13.19 -4.54 -1.01
C ASP A 19 -14.21 -3.90 -1.97
N GLU A 20 -14.48 -4.50 -3.13
CA GLU A 20 -15.47 -4.02 -4.09
C GLU A 20 -16.89 -4.01 -3.47
N THR A 21 -17.22 -5.03 -2.69
CA THR A 21 -18.50 -5.08 -2.00
C THR A 21 -18.61 -3.98 -0.93
N ALA A 22 -17.56 -3.79 -0.15
CA ALA A 22 -17.55 -2.78 0.92
C ALA A 22 -17.63 -1.36 0.39
N VAL A 23 -16.93 -1.07 -0.73
CA VAL A 23 -16.83 0.29 -1.28
C VAL A 23 -17.95 0.60 -2.27
N TYR A 24 -18.36 -0.36 -3.10
CA TYR A 24 -19.27 -0.13 -4.22
C TYR A 24 -20.58 -0.91 -4.13
N GLY A 25 -20.75 -1.77 -3.12
CA GLY A 25 -21.93 -2.61 -2.95
C GLY A 25 -22.10 -3.73 -3.98
N GLN A 26 -21.07 -3.99 -4.80
CA GLN A 26 -21.12 -5.03 -5.85
C GLN A 26 -19.74 -5.59 -6.14
N VAL A 27 -19.70 -6.87 -6.50
CA VAL A 27 -18.48 -7.52 -6.99
C VAL A 27 -18.29 -7.21 -8.46
N ARG A 28 -17.03 -6.89 -8.85
CA ARG A 28 -16.63 -6.69 -10.24
C ARG A 28 -15.58 -7.71 -10.65
N VAL A 29 -15.60 -8.11 -11.91
CA VAL A 29 -14.57 -9.00 -12.50
C VAL A 29 -13.22 -8.28 -12.55
N THR A 30 -13.24 -6.99 -12.96
CA THR A 30 -12.09 -6.10 -12.89
C THR A 30 -12.35 -5.09 -11.78
N PRO A 31 -11.48 -4.98 -10.77
CA PRO A 31 -11.70 -4.04 -9.68
C PRO A 31 -11.70 -2.59 -10.20
N ALA A 32 -12.56 -1.74 -9.62
CA ALA A 32 -12.64 -0.33 -9.97
C ALA A 32 -11.32 0.40 -9.72
N THR A 33 -10.58 -0.04 -8.71
CA THR A 33 -9.23 0.42 -8.40
C THR A 33 -8.27 -0.76 -8.57
N PRO A 34 -7.67 -0.94 -9.76
CA PRO A 34 -6.84 -2.11 -10.08
C PRO A 34 -5.44 -1.99 -9.48
N PHE A 35 -5.37 -1.72 -8.19
CA PHE A 35 -4.15 -1.60 -7.43
C PHE A 35 -4.10 -2.67 -6.35
N PHE A 36 -2.94 -3.28 -6.18
CA PHE A 36 -2.76 -4.35 -5.23
C PHE A 36 -1.38 -4.29 -4.56
N ARG A 37 -1.31 -4.75 -3.34
CA ARG A 37 -0.05 -4.99 -2.62
C ARG A 37 -0.13 -6.34 -1.93
N PHE A 38 0.84 -7.20 -2.21
CA PHE A 38 0.93 -8.49 -1.51
C PHE A 38 1.22 -8.27 -0.02
N PRO A 39 0.45 -8.92 0.88
CA PRO A 39 0.77 -8.92 2.30
C PRO A 39 2.20 -9.40 2.54
N GLY A 40 2.96 -8.68 3.37
CA GLY A 40 4.37 -8.98 3.62
C GLY A 40 5.26 -8.96 2.37
N PHE A 41 4.80 -8.38 1.26
CA PHE A 41 5.46 -8.43 -0.06
C PHE A 41 5.71 -9.86 -0.59
N ALA A 42 4.97 -10.84 -0.08
CA ALA A 42 5.09 -12.25 -0.42
C ALA A 42 4.55 -12.54 -1.83
N SER A 43 5.36 -12.25 -2.85
CA SER A 43 5.04 -12.49 -4.26
C SER A 43 6.08 -13.40 -4.91
N ASN A 44 5.73 -13.91 -6.09
CA ASN A 44 6.63 -14.62 -6.98
C ASN A 44 6.35 -14.22 -8.45
N PRO A 45 7.24 -14.54 -9.40
CA PRO A 45 7.04 -14.16 -10.79
C PRO A 45 5.71 -14.62 -11.40
N ALA A 46 5.23 -15.81 -11.04
CA ALA A 46 3.97 -16.34 -11.57
C ALA A 46 2.77 -15.52 -11.09
N LEU A 47 2.73 -15.15 -9.80
CA LEU A 47 1.69 -14.28 -9.25
C LEU A 47 1.76 -12.86 -9.84
N LEU A 48 2.96 -12.30 -10.01
CA LEU A 48 3.11 -10.97 -10.63
C LEU A 48 2.63 -10.97 -12.07
N ASN A 49 2.98 -12.00 -12.87
CA ASN A 49 2.48 -12.15 -14.22
C ASN A 49 0.96 -12.28 -14.26
N ARG A 50 0.39 -13.08 -13.34
CA ARG A 50 -1.06 -13.23 -13.24
C ARG A 50 -1.79 -11.93 -12.93
N MET A 51 -1.23 -11.11 -12.03
CA MET A 51 -1.79 -9.78 -11.74
C MET A 51 -1.70 -8.86 -12.96
N ALA A 52 -0.57 -8.87 -13.69
CA ALA A 52 -0.39 -8.09 -14.92
C ALA A 52 -1.38 -8.49 -16.02
N GLU A 53 -1.59 -9.80 -16.25
CA GLU A 53 -2.60 -10.31 -17.20
C GLU A 53 -4.02 -9.84 -16.88
N ARG A 54 -4.32 -9.61 -15.60
CA ARG A 54 -5.60 -9.07 -15.12
C ARG A 54 -5.68 -7.53 -15.16
N GLY A 55 -4.62 -6.85 -15.60
CA GLY A 55 -4.52 -5.40 -15.58
C GLY A 55 -4.41 -4.80 -14.18
N ILE A 56 -3.98 -5.59 -13.19
CA ILE A 56 -3.82 -5.16 -11.81
C ILE A 56 -2.36 -4.74 -11.58
N VAL A 57 -2.15 -3.50 -11.16
CA VAL A 57 -0.84 -2.95 -10.83
C VAL A 57 -0.46 -3.33 -9.41
N VAL A 58 0.69 -4.00 -9.26
CA VAL A 58 1.21 -4.38 -7.95
C VAL A 58 2.18 -3.33 -7.45
N PHE A 59 1.90 -2.78 -6.27
CA PHE A 59 2.76 -1.83 -5.60
C PHE A 59 3.72 -2.51 -4.62
N GLY A 60 4.99 -2.08 -4.67
CA GLY A 60 5.95 -2.29 -3.60
C GLY A 60 6.00 -1.09 -2.65
N ALA A 61 7.08 -1.00 -1.89
CA ALA A 61 7.40 0.17 -1.10
C ALA A 61 8.91 0.46 -1.20
N ASP A 62 9.26 1.74 -1.22
CA ASP A 62 10.66 2.20 -1.23
C ASP A 62 11.14 2.49 0.19
N VAL A 63 10.22 2.91 1.05
CA VAL A 63 10.49 3.32 2.42
C VAL A 63 9.38 2.81 3.34
N TRP A 64 9.73 2.34 4.52
CA TRP A 64 8.76 1.90 5.55
C TRP A 64 9.10 2.47 6.91
N ALA A 65 8.07 2.68 7.73
CA ALA A 65 8.21 3.21 9.08
C ALA A 65 8.67 2.17 10.11
N SER A 66 8.62 0.88 9.79
CA SER A 66 8.78 -0.23 10.73
C SER A 66 7.76 -0.20 11.87
N ASP A 67 6.54 0.25 11.58
CA ASP A 67 5.45 0.44 12.55
C ASP A 67 4.91 -0.86 13.16
N TRP A 68 5.40 -2.02 12.70
CA TRP A 68 5.20 -3.31 13.36
C TRP A 68 6.09 -3.52 14.58
N GLU A 69 7.17 -2.73 14.71
CA GLU A 69 8.07 -2.78 15.86
C GLU A 69 7.51 -1.95 17.02
N PRO A 70 7.77 -2.35 18.28
CA PRO A 70 7.38 -1.55 19.43
C PRO A 70 8.09 -0.20 19.47
N MET A 71 7.35 0.88 19.21
CA MET A 71 7.88 2.24 19.30
C MET A 71 6.75 3.26 19.55
N GLY A 72 7.12 4.43 20.08
CA GLY A 72 6.20 5.55 20.21
C GLY A 72 6.09 6.40 18.94
N PRO A 73 5.04 7.23 18.80
CA PRO A 73 4.80 8.07 17.64
C PRO A 73 5.98 8.96 17.25
N ASP A 74 6.65 9.57 18.22
CA ASP A 74 7.79 10.46 17.98
C ASP A 74 9.03 9.71 17.47
N GLN A 75 9.21 8.48 17.91
CA GLN A 75 10.30 7.63 17.44
C GLN A 75 10.05 7.18 16.00
N GLU A 76 8.81 6.78 15.71
CA GLU A 76 8.37 6.43 14.36
C GLU A 76 8.55 7.60 13.39
N LEU A 77 8.13 8.81 13.81
CA LEU A 77 8.28 10.04 13.02
C LEU A 77 9.75 10.30 12.66
N ARG A 78 10.64 10.26 13.65
CA ARG A 78 12.08 10.46 13.40
C ARG A 78 12.64 9.43 12.45
N LEU A 79 12.27 8.16 12.63
CA LEU A 79 12.74 7.06 11.82
C LEU A 79 12.32 7.21 10.35
N ILE A 80 11.04 7.45 10.10
CA ILE A 80 10.54 7.56 8.72
C ILE A 80 11.08 8.81 8.02
N LEU A 81 11.18 9.95 8.71
CA LEU A 81 11.76 11.15 8.15
C LEU A 81 13.22 10.96 7.76
N SER A 82 14.01 10.33 8.62
CA SER A 82 15.41 10.00 8.32
C SER A 82 15.55 9.07 7.10
N ARG A 83 14.63 8.12 6.95
CA ARG A 83 14.65 7.19 5.83
C ARG A 83 14.27 7.85 4.51
N ILE A 84 13.20 8.66 4.51
CA ILE A 84 12.76 9.34 3.29
C ILE A 84 13.75 10.41 2.83
N GLU A 85 14.45 11.07 3.74
CA GLU A 85 15.53 12.02 3.39
C GLU A 85 16.66 11.35 2.62
N LYS A 86 17.02 10.13 2.98
CA LYS A 86 18.09 9.38 2.30
C LYS A 86 17.71 8.98 0.87
N VAL A 87 16.43 8.67 0.65
CA VAL A 87 15.90 8.21 -0.65
C VAL A 87 15.43 9.39 -1.49
N GLY A 88 14.93 10.45 -0.87
CA GLY A 88 14.48 11.68 -1.50
C GLY A 88 13.07 11.61 -2.12
N ARG A 89 12.56 10.42 -2.41
CA ARG A 89 11.23 10.16 -2.99
C ARG A 89 10.86 8.70 -2.82
N GLY A 90 9.62 8.35 -3.08
CA GLY A 90 9.20 6.94 -3.13
C GLY A 90 7.84 6.68 -2.52
N ILE A 91 7.46 5.41 -2.51
CA ILE A 91 6.25 4.88 -1.88
C ILE A 91 6.58 4.57 -0.43
N VAL A 92 5.84 5.19 0.49
CA VAL A 92 6.02 5.01 1.93
C VAL A 92 4.97 4.04 2.45
N LEU A 93 5.42 3.02 3.20
CA LEU A 93 4.56 2.02 3.81
C LEU A 93 4.27 2.33 5.27
N PHE A 94 2.99 2.32 5.59
CA PHE A 94 2.43 2.31 6.95
C PHE A 94 1.32 1.26 7.05
N HIS A 95 0.92 0.93 8.29
CA HIS A 95 -0.24 0.10 8.57
C HIS A 95 -1.28 0.89 9.37
N ASP A 96 -2.50 0.93 8.89
CA ASP A 96 -3.64 1.64 9.49
C ASP A 96 -4.12 1.03 10.81
N THR A 97 -3.76 -0.22 11.07
CA THR A 97 -4.04 -0.92 12.32
C THR A 97 -3.15 -0.49 13.50
N LYS A 98 -2.18 0.40 13.26
CA LYS A 98 -1.21 0.85 14.27
C LYS A 98 -1.60 2.22 14.84
N SER A 99 -1.97 2.25 16.12
CA SER A 99 -2.41 3.49 16.79
C SER A 99 -1.30 4.55 16.85
N GLN A 100 -0.04 4.15 17.06
CA GLN A 100 1.10 5.07 17.04
C GLN A 100 1.27 5.71 15.65
N THR A 101 1.08 4.96 14.58
CA THR A 101 1.12 5.49 13.21
C THR A 101 0.01 6.51 12.99
N ALA A 102 -1.22 6.21 13.40
CA ALA A 102 -2.34 7.16 13.31
C ALA A 102 -2.04 8.47 14.05
N GLN A 103 -1.41 8.41 15.22
CA GLN A 103 -0.99 9.57 15.99
C GLN A 103 0.16 10.35 15.33
N MET A 104 1.08 9.66 14.67
CA MET A 104 2.27 10.22 14.03
C MET A 104 1.97 10.90 12.69
N VAL A 105 1.07 10.34 11.88
CA VAL A 105 0.81 10.79 10.49
C VAL A 105 0.55 12.29 10.35
N PRO A 106 -0.24 12.98 11.20
CA PRO A 106 -0.42 14.42 11.08
C PRO A 106 0.88 15.23 11.18
N ALA A 107 1.80 14.82 12.06
CA ALA A 107 3.11 15.46 12.19
C ALA A 107 4.00 15.15 10.99
N PHE A 108 3.98 13.92 10.50
CA PHE A 108 4.70 13.48 9.30
C PHE A 108 4.29 14.31 8.06
N LEU A 109 3.00 14.48 7.83
CA LEU A 109 2.49 15.28 6.71
C LEU A 109 2.93 16.75 6.78
N ARG A 110 2.93 17.35 7.97
CA ARG A 110 3.45 18.72 8.17
C ARG A 110 4.94 18.82 7.86
N GLU A 111 5.73 17.86 8.33
CA GLU A 111 7.17 17.83 8.06
C GLU A 111 7.49 17.61 6.58
N LEU A 112 6.76 16.73 5.89
CA LEU A 112 6.91 16.56 4.45
C LEU A 112 6.63 17.86 3.69
N LYS A 113 5.54 18.54 4.02
CA LYS A 113 5.19 19.85 3.43
C LYS A 113 6.28 20.89 3.67
N LYS A 114 6.76 21.00 4.91
CA LYS A 114 7.83 21.94 5.29
C LYS A 114 9.13 21.69 4.53
N ARG A 115 9.43 20.44 4.21
CA ARG A 115 10.62 20.01 3.46
C ARG A 115 10.42 20.03 1.94
N GLY A 116 9.28 20.50 1.45
CA GLY A 116 8.98 20.64 0.02
C GLY A 116 8.60 19.35 -0.69
N TYR A 117 8.30 18.26 0.04
CA TYR A 117 7.78 17.04 -0.57
C TYR A 117 6.36 17.25 -1.11
N ARG A 118 6.10 16.67 -2.26
CA ARG A 118 4.77 16.59 -2.85
C ARG A 118 4.19 15.20 -2.59
N ILE A 119 3.01 15.16 -1.96
CA ILE A 119 2.22 13.94 -1.84
C ILE A 119 1.33 13.84 -3.06
N VAL A 120 1.37 12.71 -3.75
CA VAL A 120 0.58 12.47 -4.95
C VAL A 120 -0.49 11.41 -4.70
N HIS A 121 -1.68 11.64 -5.24
CA HIS A 121 -2.74 10.66 -5.29
C HIS A 121 -2.58 9.85 -6.59
N VAL A 122 -2.41 8.54 -6.46
CA VAL A 122 -2.32 7.63 -7.60
C VAL A 122 -3.72 7.19 -7.99
N VAL A 123 -4.06 7.35 -9.26
CA VAL A 123 -5.36 6.96 -9.83
C VAL A 123 -5.15 6.03 -11.02
N PRO A 124 -6.11 5.15 -11.35
CA PRO A 124 -6.05 4.33 -12.55
C PRO A 124 -5.95 5.19 -13.80
N ALA A 125 -5.18 4.76 -14.79
CA ALA A 125 -5.11 5.42 -16.09
C ALA A 125 -6.51 5.45 -16.73
N GLY A 126 -6.98 6.63 -17.13
CA GLY A 126 -8.34 6.82 -17.66
C GLY A 126 -9.43 6.99 -16.61
N GLY A 127 -9.11 6.94 -15.32
CA GLY A 127 -10.02 7.31 -14.24
C GLY A 127 -10.11 8.83 -14.09
N ASN A 128 -11.33 9.38 -14.03
CA ASN A 128 -11.51 10.77 -13.62
C ASN A 128 -11.11 10.87 -12.15
N ALA A 129 -10.08 11.65 -11.85
CA ALA A 129 -9.78 12.07 -10.49
C ALA A 129 -11.03 12.81 -9.95
N ARG A 130 -11.66 12.25 -8.93
CA ARG A 130 -12.73 12.92 -8.18
C ARG A 130 -12.14 13.67 -7.02
#